data_12b4a59324195c3322b36b8b22bd70cd
#
_entry.id   12b4a59324195c3322b36b8b22bd70cd
#
_cell.length_a   1.000
_cell.length_b   1.000
_cell.length_c   1.000
_cell.angle_alpha   90.00
_cell.angle_beta   90.00
_cell.angle_gamma   90.00
#
_symmetry.space_group_name_H-M   'P 1'
#
loop_
_entity.id
_entity.type
_entity.pdbx_description
1 polymer ?
#
loop_
_entity_poly.entity_id
_entity_poly.type
_entity_poly.pdbx_seq_one_letter_code
_entity_poly.pdbx_strand_id
1 'polypeptide(L)'
;MTIGIIGLGLIGGSMAKAFRRDTDSVILGMDADKKTLEAALLSRDMNGRLAEDKYGLCDLILLAAYPQGTEEWLRENAARIPAHVLVADCLGVKGKICRMGFELAERYGFTFVGGHPMAGTQYSGFRYAKKDMFDNATMVLVPPEEADAALIERVKGCFAPARFGRFIITTAEKHDAMIAFTSQLAHVVASSYIKSPTADEPEGFSAGSYRDLTRVAWLSPELWAELLLENGDRVTAEIDHLIGHLKEYRDAIAGRDRDTLYRLLDEGRMRKKMVDERW
;
A
#
# COMPACT_ATOMS: atom_id res chain seq x y z
N MET A 1 0.28 18.83 -16.59
CA MET A 1 1.17 17.73 -16.20
C MET A 1 0.79 16.49 -16.99
N THR A 2 1.77 15.72 -17.48
CA THR A 2 1.54 14.43 -18.14
C THR A 2 1.96 13.31 -17.21
N ILE A 3 1.08 12.33 -16.98
CA ILE A 3 1.27 11.25 -16.02
C ILE A 3 1.11 9.92 -16.74
N GLY A 4 2.15 9.07 -16.67
CA GLY A 4 2.09 7.68 -17.07
C GLY A 4 1.71 6.81 -15.88
N ILE A 5 0.79 5.86 -16.04
CA ILE A 5 0.38 4.93 -14.96
C ILE A 5 0.56 3.50 -15.46
N ILE A 6 1.35 2.71 -14.72
CA ILE A 6 1.59 1.30 -14.95
C ILE A 6 0.77 0.50 -13.93
N GLY A 7 -0.19 -0.28 -14.42
CA GLY A 7 -1.17 -0.97 -13.58
C GLY A 7 -2.39 -0.11 -13.30
N LEU A 8 -3.54 -0.51 -13.84
CA LEU A 8 -4.81 0.23 -13.78
C LEU A 8 -5.82 -0.50 -12.88
N GLY A 9 -5.32 -1.16 -11.85
CA GLY A 9 -6.14 -1.78 -10.82
C GLY A 9 -6.88 -0.76 -9.95
N LEU A 10 -7.15 -1.12 -8.71
CA LEU A 10 -7.82 -0.22 -7.75
C LEU A 10 -7.01 1.07 -7.54
N ILE A 11 -5.71 0.97 -7.25
CA ILE A 11 -4.86 2.12 -6.91
C ILE A 11 -4.56 2.96 -8.15
N GLY A 12 -3.99 2.36 -9.20
CA GLY A 12 -3.64 3.11 -10.42
C GLY A 12 -4.86 3.71 -11.12
N GLY A 13 -5.98 2.98 -11.17
CA GLY A 13 -7.25 3.51 -11.68
C GLY A 13 -7.79 4.67 -10.83
N SER A 14 -7.68 4.60 -9.49
CA SER A 14 -8.07 5.70 -8.61
C SER A 14 -7.16 6.92 -8.77
N MET A 15 -5.84 6.71 -8.97
CA MET A 15 -4.91 7.80 -9.31
C MET A 15 -5.27 8.46 -10.63
N ALA A 16 -5.57 7.68 -11.68
CA ALA A 16 -6.03 8.23 -12.96
C ALA A 16 -7.25 9.13 -12.78
N LYS A 17 -8.26 8.66 -12.07
CA LYS A 17 -9.48 9.42 -11.78
C LYS A 17 -9.23 10.66 -10.91
N ALA A 18 -8.38 10.54 -9.89
CA ALA A 18 -8.04 11.64 -9.00
C ALA A 18 -7.26 12.75 -9.75
N PHE A 19 -6.30 12.37 -10.57
CA PHE A 19 -5.52 13.33 -11.37
C PHE A 19 -6.33 14.02 -12.48
N ARG A 20 -7.37 13.36 -12.99
CA ARG A 20 -8.30 14.00 -13.96
C ARG A 20 -9.30 14.93 -13.29
N ARG A 21 -9.59 14.71 -12.01
CA ARG A 21 -10.51 15.55 -11.25
C ARG A 21 -9.95 16.95 -11.09
N ASP A 22 -10.64 17.93 -11.64
CA ASP A 22 -10.32 19.36 -11.46
C ASP A 22 -8.96 19.80 -12.06
N THR A 23 -8.39 19.02 -13.01
CA THR A 23 -7.15 19.40 -13.71
C THR A 23 -7.19 19.06 -15.21
N ASP A 24 -6.34 19.74 -15.98
CA ASP A 24 -6.09 19.45 -17.40
C ASP A 24 -4.94 18.46 -17.61
N SER A 25 -4.62 17.65 -16.60
CA SER A 25 -3.55 16.66 -16.69
C SER A 25 -3.83 15.63 -17.79
N VAL A 26 -2.80 15.29 -18.54
CA VAL A 26 -2.84 14.22 -19.54
C VAL A 26 -2.46 12.91 -18.85
N ILE A 27 -3.39 11.95 -18.83
CA ILE A 27 -3.19 10.66 -18.21
C ILE A 27 -3.01 9.59 -19.28
N LEU A 28 -1.88 8.93 -19.26
CA LEU A 28 -1.55 7.80 -20.13
C LEU A 28 -1.44 6.54 -19.27
N GLY A 29 -2.08 5.46 -19.68
CA GLY A 29 -2.11 4.24 -18.87
C GLY A 29 -1.65 3.00 -19.62
N MET A 30 -1.13 2.05 -18.87
CA MET A 30 -0.73 0.71 -19.31
C MET A 30 -1.21 -0.32 -18.29
N ASP A 31 -1.72 -1.44 -18.78
CA ASP A 31 -2.06 -2.61 -17.97
C ASP A 31 -1.79 -3.89 -18.77
N ALA A 32 -1.35 -4.93 -18.10
CA ALA A 32 -1.12 -6.24 -18.71
C ALA A 32 -2.44 -6.89 -19.13
N ASP A 33 -3.53 -6.68 -18.38
CA ASP A 33 -4.86 -7.11 -18.76
C ASP A 33 -5.50 -6.13 -19.75
N LYS A 34 -5.66 -6.59 -20.99
CA LYS A 34 -6.26 -5.79 -22.08
C LYS A 34 -7.67 -5.30 -21.74
N LYS A 35 -8.47 -6.11 -21.01
CA LYS A 35 -9.85 -5.72 -20.65
C LYS A 35 -9.84 -4.57 -19.64
N THR A 36 -8.95 -4.59 -18.68
CA THR A 36 -8.75 -3.50 -17.72
C THR A 36 -8.33 -2.22 -18.43
N LEU A 37 -7.35 -2.32 -19.35
CA LEU A 37 -6.90 -1.16 -20.15
C LEU A 37 -8.03 -0.58 -21.01
N GLU A 38 -8.80 -1.40 -21.69
CA GLU A 38 -9.94 -0.98 -22.51
C GLU A 38 -11.03 -0.31 -21.68
N ALA A 39 -11.37 -0.91 -20.51
CA ALA A 39 -12.34 -0.32 -19.58
C ALA A 39 -11.90 1.06 -19.09
N ALA A 40 -10.62 1.20 -18.76
CA ALA A 40 -10.04 2.47 -18.32
C ALA A 40 -10.05 3.55 -19.43
N LEU A 41 -9.77 3.17 -20.66
CA LEU A 41 -9.85 4.08 -21.81
C LEU A 41 -11.29 4.52 -22.09
N LEU A 42 -12.25 3.62 -21.99
CA LEU A 42 -13.68 3.92 -22.21
C LEU A 42 -14.27 4.81 -21.12
N SER A 43 -13.73 4.77 -19.90
CA SER A 43 -14.20 5.60 -18.78
C SER A 43 -13.92 7.09 -18.95
N ARG A 44 -13.09 7.48 -19.92
CA ARG A 44 -12.62 8.85 -20.16
C ARG A 44 -11.76 9.43 -19.02
N ASP A 45 -11.35 8.62 -18.07
CA ASP A 45 -10.42 9.03 -17.00
C ASP A 45 -8.97 9.07 -17.50
N MET A 46 -8.72 8.56 -18.72
CA MET A 46 -7.41 8.59 -19.38
C MET A 46 -7.50 9.21 -20.78
N ASN A 47 -6.37 9.78 -21.21
CA ASN A 47 -6.24 10.38 -22.54
C ASN A 47 -5.72 9.39 -23.59
N GLY A 48 -5.13 8.28 -23.17
CA GLY A 48 -4.61 7.29 -24.10
C GLY A 48 -3.76 6.21 -23.44
N ARG A 49 -3.18 5.37 -24.30
CA ARG A 49 -2.25 4.33 -23.86
C ARG A 49 -0.87 4.93 -23.64
N LEU A 50 -0.22 4.50 -22.57
CA LEU A 50 1.21 4.71 -22.36
C LEU A 50 1.99 3.70 -23.18
N ALA A 51 2.88 4.18 -24.04
CA ALA A 51 3.81 3.38 -24.83
C ALA A 51 5.22 3.97 -24.65
N GLU A 52 6.24 3.21 -25.05
CA GLU A 52 7.64 3.56 -24.84
C GLU A 52 8.02 4.94 -25.40
N ASP A 53 7.55 5.27 -26.60
CA ASP A 53 7.76 6.55 -27.26
C ASP A 53 7.16 7.75 -26.51
N LYS A 54 6.35 7.51 -25.48
CA LYS A 54 5.68 8.53 -24.68
C LYS A 54 6.29 8.75 -23.30
N TYR A 55 7.28 7.94 -22.89
CA TYR A 55 7.90 8.12 -21.57
C TYR A 55 8.50 9.52 -21.42
N GLY A 56 9.10 10.04 -22.50
CA GLY A 56 9.64 11.39 -22.52
C GLY A 56 8.63 12.54 -22.46
N LEU A 57 7.33 12.25 -22.59
CA LEU A 57 6.27 13.23 -22.40
C LEU A 57 5.81 13.33 -20.94
N CYS A 58 6.18 12.36 -20.11
CA CYS A 58 5.72 12.26 -18.74
C CYS A 58 6.52 13.16 -17.80
N ASP A 59 5.83 13.87 -16.92
CA ASP A 59 6.39 14.51 -15.74
C ASP A 59 6.53 13.50 -14.57
N LEU A 60 5.58 12.54 -14.51
CA LEU A 60 5.50 11.48 -13.53
C LEU A 60 5.16 10.16 -14.22
N ILE A 61 5.89 9.09 -13.88
CA ILE A 61 5.49 7.71 -14.14
C ILE A 61 5.18 7.04 -12.80
N LEU A 62 3.94 6.57 -12.65
CA LEU A 62 3.44 5.95 -11.43
C LEU A 62 3.33 4.44 -11.60
N LEU A 63 4.00 3.69 -10.75
CA LEU A 63 4.00 2.22 -10.75
C LEU A 63 2.97 1.71 -9.74
N ALA A 64 1.86 1.16 -10.23
CA ALA A 64 0.72 0.71 -9.43
C ALA A 64 0.24 -0.70 -9.81
N ALA A 65 1.11 -1.51 -10.45
CA ALA A 65 0.91 -2.94 -10.68
C ALA A 65 1.25 -3.76 -9.42
N TYR A 66 1.08 -5.08 -9.47
CA TYR A 66 1.54 -5.96 -8.40
C TYR A 66 3.07 -5.92 -8.26
N PRO A 67 3.64 -6.31 -7.11
CA PRO A 67 5.07 -6.17 -6.86
C PRO A 67 5.94 -6.76 -7.97
N GLN A 68 5.75 -8.02 -8.33
CA GLN A 68 6.52 -8.68 -9.38
C GLN A 68 6.40 -7.93 -10.73
N GLY A 69 5.18 -7.60 -11.16
CA GLY A 69 4.96 -6.90 -12.43
C GLY A 69 5.55 -5.49 -12.45
N THR A 70 5.57 -4.80 -11.30
CA THR A 70 6.21 -3.50 -11.14
C THR A 70 7.73 -3.61 -11.29
N GLU A 71 8.35 -4.60 -10.66
CA GLU A 71 9.79 -4.84 -10.76
C GLU A 71 10.23 -5.22 -12.18
N GLU A 72 9.51 -6.13 -12.81
CA GLU A 72 9.77 -6.56 -14.18
C GLU A 72 9.70 -5.36 -15.12
N TRP A 73 8.61 -4.58 -15.04
CA TRP A 73 8.46 -3.39 -15.86
C TRP A 73 9.60 -2.40 -15.65
N LEU A 74 9.97 -2.12 -14.41
CA LEU A 74 11.03 -1.14 -14.11
C LEU A 74 12.39 -1.61 -14.63
N ARG A 75 12.75 -2.89 -14.47
CA ARG A 75 13.99 -3.45 -15.03
C ARG A 75 14.06 -3.34 -16.55
N GLU A 76 12.96 -3.65 -17.22
CA GLU A 76 12.90 -3.65 -18.69
C GLU A 76 12.92 -2.24 -19.29
N ASN A 77 12.39 -1.25 -18.57
CA ASN A 77 12.15 0.07 -19.13
C ASN A 77 13.05 1.17 -18.57
N ALA A 78 13.76 0.95 -17.48
CA ALA A 78 14.58 1.97 -16.81
C ALA A 78 15.53 2.73 -17.75
N ALA A 79 16.20 2.01 -18.67
CA ALA A 79 17.13 2.60 -19.64
C ALA A 79 16.47 3.56 -20.67
N ARG A 80 15.13 3.55 -20.73
CA ARG A 80 14.35 4.38 -21.68
C ARG A 80 13.67 5.56 -21.01
N ILE A 81 13.76 5.65 -19.67
CA ILE A 81 13.17 6.74 -18.89
C ILE A 81 14.11 7.95 -18.92
N PRO A 82 13.65 9.10 -19.44
CA PRO A 82 14.49 10.30 -19.49
C PRO A 82 14.76 10.89 -18.09
N ALA A 83 15.87 11.60 -17.95
CA ALA A 83 16.34 12.15 -16.68
C ALA A 83 15.37 13.14 -16.00
N HIS A 84 14.54 13.83 -16.76
CA HIS A 84 13.57 14.77 -16.18
C HIS A 84 12.35 14.08 -15.55
N VAL A 85 12.12 12.80 -15.87
CA VAL A 85 10.93 12.07 -15.40
C VAL A 85 11.09 11.67 -13.93
N LEU A 86 10.06 11.96 -13.14
CA LEU A 86 9.92 11.41 -11.80
C LEU A 86 9.23 10.04 -11.91
N VAL A 87 9.82 9.02 -11.32
CA VAL A 87 9.18 7.70 -11.16
C VAL A 87 8.81 7.50 -9.70
N ALA A 88 7.56 7.13 -9.43
CA ALA A 88 7.13 6.77 -8.09
C ALA A 88 6.35 5.46 -8.12
N ASP A 89 6.45 4.65 -7.07
CA ASP A 89 5.63 3.45 -6.93
C ASP A 89 4.48 3.65 -5.91
N CYS A 90 3.55 2.71 -5.90
CA CYS A 90 2.42 2.65 -4.96
C CYS A 90 2.35 1.32 -4.22
N LEU A 91 3.44 0.58 -4.13
CA LEU A 91 3.45 -0.76 -3.52
C LEU A 91 3.28 -0.71 -1.99
N GLY A 92 2.81 -1.80 -1.43
CA GLY A 92 2.61 -1.96 0.01
C GLY A 92 3.88 -2.25 0.82
N VAL A 93 5.00 -2.61 0.18
CA VAL A 93 6.31 -2.89 0.78
C VAL A 93 7.37 -2.10 0.02
N LYS A 94 8.38 -1.58 0.72
CA LYS A 94 9.35 -0.62 0.15
C LYS A 94 10.76 -1.19 -0.03
N GLY A 95 11.19 -2.14 0.80
CA GLY A 95 12.59 -2.55 0.86
C GLY A 95 13.18 -2.97 -0.48
N LYS A 96 12.48 -3.81 -1.21
CA LYS A 96 12.95 -4.36 -2.49
C LYS A 96 12.84 -3.34 -3.63
N ILE A 97 11.66 -2.74 -3.78
CA ILE A 97 11.40 -1.79 -4.86
C ILE A 97 12.23 -0.51 -4.75
N CYS A 98 12.41 0.02 -3.54
CA CYS A 98 13.24 1.22 -3.34
C CYS A 98 14.70 0.94 -3.65
N ARG A 99 15.28 -0.17 -3.16
CA ARG A 99 16.66 -0.55 -3.49
C ARG A 99 16.87 -0.62 -5.00
N MET A 100 16.02 -1.39 -5.69
CA MET A 100 16.11 -1.53 -7.14
C MET A 100 15.86 -0.21 -7.87
N GLY A 101 14.85 0.55 -7.44
CA GLY A 101 14.50 1.83 -8.04
C GLY A 101 15.61 2.86 -7.93
N PHE A 102 16.28 2.96 -6.78
CA PHE A 102 17.41 3.85 -6.56
C PHE A 102 18.63 3.43 -7.40
N GLU A 103 18.98 2.13 -7.43
CA GLU A 103 20.08 1.61 -8.27
C GLU A 103 19.86 1.89 -9.76
N LEU A 104 18.64 1.71 -10.25
CA LEU A 104 18.31 1.98 -11.65
C LEU A 104 18.26 3.49 -11.95
N ALA A 105 17.77 4.29 -11.02
CA ALA A 105 17.74 5.74 -11.13
C ALA A 105 19.16 6.33 -11.19
N GLU A 106 20.07 5.86 -10.33
CA GLU A 106 21.48 6.25 -10.37
C GLU A 106 22.14 5.87 -11.70
N ARG A 107 21.89 4.65 -12.18
CA ARG A 107 22.49 4.14 -13.44
C ARG A 107 22.01 4.88 -14.68
N TYR A 108 20.73 5.25 -14.75
CA TYR A 108 20.12 5.79 -15.98
C TYR A 108 19.72 7.26 -15.87
N GLY A 109 19.86 7.88 -14.71
CA GLY A 109 19.76 9.33 -14.51
C GLY A 109 18.35 9.88 -14.27
N PHE A 110 17.30 9.05 -14.19
CA PHE A 110 15.98 9.51 -13.80
C PHE A 110 15.84 9.63 -12.26
N THR A 111 14.76 10.24 -11.78
CA THR A 111 14.50 10.33 -10.33
C THR A 111 13.53 9.23 -9.90
N PHE A 112 13.85 8.46 -8.86
CA PHE A 112 12.94 7.49 -8.25
C PHE A 112 12.60 7.86 -6.80
N VAL A 113 11.33 7.73 -6.43
CA VAL A 113 10.87 7.90 -5.04
C VAL A 113 9.89 6.78 -4.70
N GLY A 114 10.15 6.06 -3.62
CA GLY A 114 9.20 5.08 -3.11
C GLY A 114 7.92 5.77 -2.61
N GLY A 115 6.76 5.18 -2.89
CA GLY A 115 5.47 5.68 -2.46
C GLY A 115 4.58 4.58 -1.89
N HIS A 116 3.71 4.93 -0.94
CA HIS A 116 2.65 4.06 -0.47
C HIS A 116 1.43 4.90 -0.06
N PRO A 117 0.40 4.97 -0.90
CA PRO A 117 -0.86 5.61 -0.52
C PRO A 117 -1.59 4.75 0.52
N MET A 118 -1.74 5.27 1.74
CA MET A 118 -2.43 4.59 2.84
C MET A 118 -3.95 4.64 2.65
N ALA A 119 -4.41 4.07 1.54
CA ALA A 119 -5.81 4.01 1.15
C ALA A 119 -6.09 2.75 0.34
N GLY A 120 -7.31 2.24 0.46
CA GLY A 120 -7.73 1.04 -0.26
C GLY A 120 -9.09 0.55 0.21
N THR A 121 -9.58 -0.49 -0.43
CA THR A 121 -10.80 -1.21 -0.06
C THR A 121 -10.55 -2.71 -0.13
N GLN A 122 -11.50 -3.50 0.37
CA GLN A 122 -11.46 -4.96 0.25
C GLN A 122 -11.62 -5.49 -1.19
N TYR A 123 -11.94 -4.61 -2.13
CA TYR A 123 -12.15 -4.97 -3.53
C TYR A 123 -10.93 -4.64 -4.38
N SER A 124 -10.72 -5.38 -5.45
CA SER A 124 -9.64 -5.18 -6.43
C SER A 124 -10.17 -4.88 -7.83
N GLY A 125 -9.33 -4.28 -8.67
CA GLY A 125 -9.61 -4.00 -10.07
C GLY A 125 -10.17 -2.60 -10.35
N PHE A 126 -10.10 -2.19 -11.60
CA PHE A 126 -10.48 -0.85 -12.10
C PHE A 126 -11.92 -0.46 -11.78
N ARG A 127 -12.86 -1.42 -11.80
CA ARG A 127 -14.29 -1.16 -11.51
C ARG A 127 -14.55 -0.56 -10.14
N TYR A 128 -13.65 -0.76 -9.19
CA TYR A 128 -13.75 -0.22 -7.83
C TYR A 128 -12.92 1.05 -7.62
N ALA A 129 -12.21 1.49 -8.66
CA ALA A 129 -11.42 2.72 -8.61
C ALA A 129 -12.32 3.95 -8.42
N LYS A 130 -11.92 4.85 -7.52
CA LYS A 130 -12.67 6.04 -7.13
C LYS A 130 -11.80 7.29 -7.21
N LYS A 131 -12.36 8.41 -7.66
CA LYS A 131 -11.66 9.70 -7.76
C LYS A 131 -11.32 10.33 -6.41
N ASP A 132 -12.00 9.93 -5.35
CA ASP A 132 -11.88 10.40 -3.97
C ASP A 132 -11.20 9.39 -3.03
N MET A 133 -10.60 8.33 -3.60
CA MET A 133 -9.94 7.26 -2.83
C MET A 133 -8.89 7.79 -1.86
N PHE A 134 -8.19 8.84 -2.22
CA PHE A 134 -7.04 9.39 -1.49
C PHE A 134 -7.37 10.66 -0.72
N ASP A 135 -8.60 11.17 -0.81
CA ASP A 135 -8.99 12.40 -0.12
C ASP A 135 -8.74 12.26 1.39
N ASN A 136 -7.90 13.14 1.93
CA ASN A 136 -7.42 13.15 3.32
C ASN A 136 -6.62 11.91 3.77
N ALA A 137 -6.30 10.98 2.89
CA ALA A 137 -5.43 9.85 3.21
C ALA A 137 -3.97 10.30 3.41
N THR A 138 -3.17 9.45 4.03
CA THR A 138 -1.72 9.66 4.13
C THR A 138 -1.02 9.08 2.89
N MET A 139 -0.08 9.83 2.33
CA MET A 139 0.91 9.32 1.37
C MET A 139 2.24 9.17 2.08
N VAL A 140 2.77 7.95 2.15
CA VAL A 140 4.11 7.72 2.65
C VAL A 140 5.09 7.81 1.50
N LEU A 141 6.17 8.56 1.69
CA LEU A 141 7.25 8.74 0.73
C LEU A 141 8.57 8.20 1.30
N VAL A 142 9.28 7.46 0.46
CA VAL A 142 10.62 6.96 0.71
C VAL A 142 11.53 7.51 -0.39
N PRO A 143 12.09 8.71 -0.20
CA PRO A 143 13.01 9.31 -1.14
C PRO A 143 14.41 8.65 -1.04
N PRO A 144 15.31 8.86 -2.04
CA PRO A 144 16.72 8.53 -1.88
C PRO A 144 17.36 9.31 -0.72
N GLU A 145 18.50 8.84 -0.21
CA GLU A 145 19.14 9.40 0.98
C GLU A 145 19.58 10.87 0.77
N GLU A 146 20.01 11.21 -0.45
CA GLU A 146 20.46 12.54 -0.83
C GLU A 146 19.33 13.50 -1.22
N ALA A 147 18.06 13.11 -0.98
CA ALA A 147 16.93 13.93 -1.34
C ALA A 147 16.91 15.26 -0.59
N ASP A 148 16.82 16.35 -1.33
CA ASP A 148 16.67 17.69 -0.79
C ASP A 148 15.19 18.07 -0.64
N ALA A 149 14.95 19.24 -0.04
CA ALA A 149 13.62 19.80 0.12
C ALA A 149 12.92 20.07 -1.23
N ALA A 150 13.68 20.41 -2.27
CA ALA A 150 13.12 20.70 -3.59
C ALA A 150 12.55 19.44 -4.26
N LEU A 151 13.23 18.29 -4.12
CA LEU A 151 12.70 17.02 -4.58
C LEU A 151 11.39 16.65 -3.85
N ILE A 152 11.36 16.80 -2.54
CA ILE A 152 10.16 16.49 -1.75
C ILE A 152 8.98 17.37 -2.17
N GLU A 153 9.19 18.68 -2.36
CA GLU A 153 8.12 19.58 -2.81
C GLU A 153 7.69 19.28 -4.26
N ARG A 154 8.61 18.90 -5.14
CA ARG A 154 8.29 18.42 -6.49
C ARG A 154 7.38 17.17 -6.44
N VAL A 155 7.72 16.18 -5.61
CA VAL A 155 6.92 14.96 -5.44
C VAL A 155 5.53 15.31 -4.91
N LYS A 156 5.43 16.10 -3.85
CA LYS A 156 4.13 16.54 -3.29
C LYS A 156 3.31 17.29 -4.34
N GLY A 157 3.93 18.15 -5.14
CA GLY A 157 3.28 18.85 -6.23
C GLY A 157 2.68 17.92 -7.28
N CYS A 158 3.40 16.85 -7.64
CA CYS A 158 2.87 15.82 -8.55
C CYS A 158 1.64 15.11 -8.00
N PHE A 159 1.58 14.88 -6.69
CA PHE A 159 0.44 14.21 -6.03
C PHE A 159 -0.66 15.16 -5.56
N ALA A 160 -0.51 16.48 -5.69
CA ALA A 160 -1.50 17.47 -5.23
C ALA A 160 -2.93 17.20 -5.74
N PRO A 161 -3.17 16.78 -7.00
CA PRO A 161 -4.51 16.49 -7.50
C PRO A 161 -5.18 15.29 -6.80
N ALA A 162 -4.41 14.39 -6.21
CA ALA A 162 -4.94 13.26 -5.45
C ALA A 162 -5.47 13.64 -4.05
N ARG A 163 -5.22 14.89 -3.60
CA ARG A 163 -5.76 15.46 -2.35
C ARG A 163 -5.40 14.69 -1.09
N PHE A 164 -4.18 14.16 -1.02
CA PHE A 164 -3.69 13.58 0.22
C PHE A 164 -3.69 14.62 1.35
N GLY A 165 -4.23 14.25 2.49
CA GLY A 165 -4.26 15.13 3.67
C GLY A 165 -2.91 15.25 4.37
N ARG A 166 -2.02 14.24 4.19
CA ARG A 166 -0.74 14.17 4.88
C ARG A 166 0.31 13.46 4.04
N PHE A 167 1.55 13.94 4.13
CA PHE A 167 2.74 13.26 3.63
C PHE A 167 3.65 12.89 4.79
N ILE A 168 4.10 11.62 4.82
CA ILE A 168 5.09 11.13 5.78
C ILE A 168 6.34 10.74 4.99
N ILE A 169 7.49 11.30 5.38
CA ILE A 169 8.78 10.97 4.79
C ILE A 169 9.50 10.01 5.74
N THR A 170 9.98 8.89 5.22
CA THR A 170 10.62 7.85 6.04
C THR A 170 11.61 7.04 5.20
N THR A 171 12.30 6.07 5.82
CA THR A 171 13.12 5.08 5.11
C THR A 171 12.31 3.82 4.80
N ALA A 172 12.80 3.01 3.85
CA ALA A 172 12.17 1.74 3.47
C ALA A 172 12.10 0.78 4.68
N GLU A 173 13.15 0.71 5.48
CA GLU A 173 13.25 -0.16 6.65
C GLU A 173 12.20 0.20 7.70
N LYS A 174 12.07 1.50 8.00
CA LYS A 174 11.10 1.98 8.99
C LYS A 174 9.67 1.81 8.47
N HIS A 175 9.43 2.09 7.18
CA HIS A 175 8.15 1.84 6.54
C HIS A 175 7.74 0.37 6.71
N ASP A 176 8.59 -0.57 6.29
CA ASP A 176 8.27 -1.99 6.26
C ASP A 176 8.09 -2.57 7.66
N ALA A 177 8.86 -2.09 8.66
CA ALA A 177 8.66 -2.45 10.04
C ALA A 177 7.28 -2.00 10.57
N MET A 178 6.86 -0.78 10.24
CA MET A 178 5.55 -0.28 10.64
C MET A 178 4.41 -1.00 9.93
N ILE A 179 4.55 -1.29 8.63
CA ILE A 179 3.54 -1.99 7.83
C ILE A 179 3.39 -3.45 8.26
N ALA A 180 4.48 -4.12 8.68
CA ALA A 180 4.41 -5.46 9.23
C ALA A 180 3.40 -5.55 10.39
N PHE A 181 3.46 -4.59 11.31
CA PHE A 181 2.57 -4.52 12.46
C PHE A 181 1.19 -3.94 12.12
N THR A 182 1.13 -2.73 11.55
CA THR A 182 -0.11 -1.97 11.41
C THR A 182 -1.05 -2.49 10.33
N SER A 183 -0.52 -3.23 9.36
CA SER A 183 -1.28 -3.75 8.22
C SER A 183 -1.16 -5.27 8.08
N GLN A 184 0.06 -5.79 7.86
CA GLN A 184 0.24 -7.18 7.45
C GLN A 184 -0.16 -8.16 8.56
N LEU A 185 0.27 -7.92 9.80
CA LEU A 185 -0.16 -8.72 10.94
C LEU A 185 -1.68 -8.69 11.11
N ALA A 186 -2.31 -7.52 10.98
CA ALA A 186 -3.77 -7.39 11.12
C ALA A 186 -4.53 -8.25 10.11
N HIS A 187 -4.05 -8.33 8.86
CA HIS A 187 -4.65 -9.17 7.82
C HIS A 187 -4.43 -10.67 8.10
N VAL A 188 -3.24 -11.06 8.56
CA VAL A 188 -2.95 -12.46 8.95
C VAL A 188 -3.83 -12.87 10.11
N VAL A 189 -3.98 -12.02 11.13
CA VAL A 189 -4.85 -12.25 12.29
C VAL A 189 -6.31 -12.41 11.86
N ALA A 190 -6.83 -11.49 11.07
CA ALA A 190 -8.21 -11.54 10.57
C ALA A 190 -8.47 -12.81 9.74
N SER A 191 -7.54 -13.15 8.82
CA SER A 191 -7.61 -14.36 8.01
C SER A 191 -7.52 -15.64 8.86
N SER A 192 -6.74 -15.63 9.95
CA SER A 192 -6.64 -16.77 10.86
C SER A 192 -7.88 -16.90 11.73
N TYR A 193 -8.39 -15.78 12.22
CA TYR A 193 -9.55 -15.72 13.10
C TYR A 193 -10.81 -16.27 12.43
N ILE A 194 -11.06 -15.89 11.17
CA ILE A 194 -12.24 -16.34 10.43
C ILE A 194 -12.22 -17.83 10.06
N LYS A 195 -11.06 -18.51 10.17
CA LYS A 195 -10.95 -19.95 9.94
C LYS A 195 -11.40 -20.82 11.12
N SER A 196 -11.86 -20.21 12.21
CA SER A 196 -12.46 -20.99 13.33
C SER A 196 -13.68 -21.77 12.83
N PRO A 197 -13.83 -23.05 13.22
CA PRO A 197 -15.06 -23.80 12.93
C PRO A 197 -16.34 -23.11 13.42
N THR A 198 -16.23 -22.31 14.48
CA THR A 198 -17.36 -21.53 15.03
C THR A 198 -17.79 -20.38 14.12
N ALA A 199 -16.97 -20.00 13.14
CA ALA A 199 -17.29 -18.91 12.22
C ALA A 199 -18.40 -19.24 11.22
N ASP A 200 -18.78 -20.53 11.09
CA ASP A 200 -19.84 -20.96 10.17
C ASP A 200 -21.26 -20.63 10.68
N GLU A 201 -21.42 -20.39 11.98
CA GLU A 201 -22.72 -20.13 12.62
C GLU A 201 -22.77 -18.85 13.48
N PRO A 202 -22.35 -17.68 12.98
CA PRO A 202 -22.32 -16.46 13.80
C PRO A 202 -23.65 -15.71 13.82
N GLU A 203 -24.68 -16.19 13.12
CA GLU A 203 -25.94 -15.46 12.92
C GLU A 203 -26.65 -15.22 14.25
N GLY A 204 -26.94 -13.94 14.51
CA GLY A 204 -27.55 -13.51 15.78
C GLY A 204 -26.59 -13.33 16.96
N PHE A 205 -25.34 -13.81 16.86
CA PHE A 205 -24.33 -13.72 17.93
C PHE A 205 -23.20 -12.74 17.63
N SER A 206 -23.18 -12.11 16.44
CA SER A 206 -22.13 -11.18 16.04
C SER A 206 -22.47 -9.72 16.33
N ALA A 207 -21.50 -8.99 16.85
CA ALA A 207 -21.57 -7.54 17.11
C ALA A 207 -20.47 -6.79 16.36
N GLY A 208 -20.29 -5.49 16.66
CA GLY A 208 -19.30 -4.62 16.01
C GLY A 208 -17.89 -5.18 16.02
N SER A 209 -17.41 -5.66 17.17
CA SER A 209 -16.05 -6.20 17.34
C SER A 209 -15.72 -7.35 16.38
N TYR A 210 -16.67 -8.26 16.15
CA TYR A 210 -16.50 -9.34 15.17
C TYR A 210 -16.35 -8.79 13.75
N ARG A 211 -17.26 -7.86 13.35
CA ARG A 211 -17.24 -7.25 12.02
C ARG A 211 -15.96 -6.46 11.78
N ASP A 212 -15.53 -5.68 12.77
CA ASP A 212 -14.31 -4.87 12.66
C ASP A 212 -13.07 -5.74 12.49
N LEU A 213 -12.95 -6.82 13.29
CA LEU A 213 -11.82 -7.72 13.24
C LEU A 213 -11.77 -8.52 11.93
N THR A 214 -12.93 -8.98 11.43
CA THR A 214 -12.98 -9.84 10.23
C THR A 214 -13.04 -9.06 8.92
N ARG A 215 -13.29 -7.76 8.95
CA ARG A 215 -13.42 -6.92 7.74
C ARG A 215 -12.24 -7.04 6.79
N VAL A 216 -11.03 -7.10 7.32
CA VAL A 216 -9.79 -7.17 6.52
C VAL A 216 -9.39 -8.61 6.14
N ALA A 217 -10.19 -9.62 6.49
CA ALA A 217 -10.00 -10.98 5.97
C ALA A 217 -10.37 -11.12 4.49
N TRP A 218 -11.14 -10.20 3.91
CA TRP A 218 -11.34 -10.07 2.48
C TRP A 218 -10.07 -9.51 1.84
N LEU A 219 -9.33 -10.36 1.15
CA LEU A 219 -8.06 -9.99 0.53
C LEU A 219 -7.87 -10.78 -0.79
N SER A 220 -7.04 -10.25 -1.70
CA SER A 220 -6.59 -10.97 -2.89
C SER A 220 -5.43 -11.88 -2.50
N PRO A 221 -5.57 -13.22 -2.57
CA PRO A 221 -4.50 -14.12 -2.21
C PRO A 221 -3.21 -13.90 -3.01
N GLU A 222 -3.33 -13.59 -4.29
CA GLU A 222 -2.20 -13.35 -5.19
C GLU A 222 -1.36 -12.16 -4.72
N LEU A 223 -1.99 -11.01 -4.49
CA LEU A 223 -1.29 -9.80 -4.03
C LEU A 223 -0.71 -9.99 -2.63
N TRP A 224 -1.50 -10.55 -1.71
CA TRP A 224 -1.07 -10.65 -0.31
C TRP A 224 0.02 -11.69 -0.10
N ALA A 225 0.07 -12.76 -0.91
CA ALA A 225 1.17 -13.70 -0.86
C ALA A 225 2.50 -13.03 -1.22
N GLU A 226 2.54 -12.20 -2.29
CA GLU A 226 3.74 -11.44 -2.64
C GLU A 226 4.14 -10.47 -1.51
N LEU A 227 3.21 -9.63 -1.02
CA LEU A 227 3.49 -8.63 0.02
C LEU A 227 3.98 -9.24 1.34
N LEU A 228 3.41 -10.37 1.76
CA LEU A 228 3.83 -11.05 2.98
C LEU A 228 5.21 -11.68 2.84
N LEU A 229 5.53 -12.26 1.68
CA LEU A 229 6.84 -12.83 1.42
C LEU A 229 7.93 -11.76 1.29
N GLU A 230 7.64 -10.61 0.68
CA GLU A 230 8.60 -9.51 0.55
C GLU A 230 9.00 -8.89 1.90
N ASN A 231 8.12 -8.94 2.90
CA ASN A 231 8.38 -8.44 4.26
C ASN A 231 8.46 -9.58 5.29
N GLY A 232 8.78 -10.79 4.84
CA GLY A 232 8.60 -12.04 5.58
C GLY A 232 9.23 -12.05 6.96
N ASP A 233 10.50 -11.64 7.10
CA ASP A 233 11.21 -11.66 8.37
C ASP A 233 10.51 -10.81 9.44
N ARG A 234 10.06 -9.59 9.06
CA ARG A 234 9.37 -8.68 9.99
C ARG A 234 7.98 -9.19 10.35
N VAL A 235 7.23 -9.68 9.37
CA VAL A 235 5.90 -10.24 9.61
C VAL A 235 5.98 -11.49 10.49
N THR A 236 6.94 -12.36 10.25
CA THR A 236 7.16 -13.56 11.08
C THR A 236 7.45 -13.18 12.51
N ALA A 237 8.32 -12.20 12.75
CA ALA A 237 8.62 -11.73 14.10
C ALA A 237 7.36 -11.18 14.81
N GLU A 238 6.54 -10.40 14.14
CA GLU A 238 5.29 -9.89 14.71
C GLU A 238 4.27 -11.00 15.00
N ILE A 239 4.20 -12.03 14.14
CA ILE A 239 3.36 -13.22 14.36
C ILE A 239 3.84 -13.97 15.59
N ASP A 240 5.16 -14.18 15.75
CA ASP A 240 5.73 -14.88 16.89
C ASP A 240 5.45 -14.16 18.22
N HIS A 241 5.56 -12.82 18.24
CA HIS A 241 5.18 -12.00 19.39
C HIS A 241 3.70 -12.21 19.75
N LEU A 242 2.81 -12.15 18.75
CA LEU A 242 1.37 -12.36 18.97
C LEU A 242 1.06 -13.76 19.48
N ILE A 243 1.70 -14.79 18.92
CA ILE A 243 1.55 -16.18 19.38
C ILE A 243 1.99 -16.30 20.86
N GLY A 244 3.09 -15.63 21.23
CA GLY A 244 3.55 -15.56 22.62
C GLY A 244 2.46 -15.05 23.56
N HIS A 245 1.92 -13.87 23.27
CA HIS A 245 0.85 -13.29 24.07
C HIS A 245 -0.45 -14.13 24.07
N LEU A 246 -0.83 -14.70 22.93
CA LEU A 246 -2.00 -15.60 22.90
C LEU A 246 -1.83 -16.85 23.78
N LYS A 247 -0.61 -17.40 23.86
CA LYS A 247 -0.30 -18.52 24.77
C LYS A 247 -0.47 -18.10 26.22
N GLU A 248 0.03 -16.92 26.63
CA GLU A 248 -0.14 -16.41 27.99
C GLU A 248 -1.62 -16.32 28.39
N TYR A 249 -2.47 -15.75 27.53
CA TYR A 249 -3.93 -15.70 27.76
C TYR A 249 -4.54 -17.10 27.85
N ARG A 250 -4.21 -17.98 26.89
CA ARG A 250 -4.70 -19.36 26.88
C ARG A 250 -4.37 -20.09 28.21
N ASP A 251 -3.14 -19.97 28.65
CA ASP A 251 -2.64 -20.70 29.82
C ASP A 251 -3.28 -20.17 31.13
N ALA A 252 -3.42 -18.84 31.25
CA ALA A 252 -4.12 -18.23 32.38
C ALA A 252 -5.62 -18.63 32.42
N ILE A 253 -6.28 -18.68 31.27
CA ILE A 253 -7.69 -19.09 31.16
C ILE A 253 -7.83 -20.57 31.48
N ALA A 254 -6.99 -21.44 30.91
CA ALA A 254 -7.00 -22.89 31.19
C ALA A 254 -6.71 -23.21 32.65
N GLY A 255 -5.77 -22.51 33.27
CA GLY A 255 -5.41 -22.62 34.69
C GLY A 255 -6.39 -21.93 35.63
N ARG A 256 -7.42 -21.24 35.13
CA ARG A 256 -8.34 -20.38 35.90
C ARG A 256 -7.63 -19.36 36.79
N ASP A 257 -6.43 -18.91 36.36
CA ASP A 257 -5.61 -17.94 37.06
C ASP A 257 -6.13 -16.52 36.80
N ARG A 258 -7.03 -16.09 37.70
CA ARG A 258 -7.67 -14.78 37.62
C ARG A 258 -6.68 -13.62 37.73
N ASP A 259 -5.66 -13.77 38.57
CA ASP A 259 -4.74 -12.66 38.86
C ASP A 259 -3.80 -12.43 37.67
N THR A 260 -3.27 -13.48 37.08
CA THR A 260 -2.49 -13.39 35.82
C THR A 260 -3.35 -12.85 34.69
N LEU A 261 -4.58 -13.34 34.54
CA LEU A 261 -5.48 -12.84 33.49
C LEU A 261 -5.79 -11.35 33.67
N TYR A 262 -6.04 -10.88 34.90
CA TYR A 262 -6.25 -9.47 35.20
C TYR A 262 -5.04 -8.63 34.81
N ARG A 263 -3.83 -9.08 35.17
CA ARG A 263 -2.57 -8.39 34.84
C ARG A 263 -2.40 -8.26 33.31
N LEU A 264 -2.57 -9.34 32.56
CA LEU A 264 -2.44 -9.32 31.08
C LEU A 264 -3.44 -8.36 30.41
N LEU A 265 -4.68 -8.32 30.89
CA LEU A 265 -5.71 -7.42 30.39
C LEU A 265 -5.38 -5.96 30.73
N ASP A 266 -4.89 -5.71 31.95
CA ASP A 266 -4.52 -4.34 32.36
C ASP A 266 -3.30 -3.81 31.60
N GLU A 267 -2.29 -4.65 31.36
CA GLU A 267 -1.14 -4.33 30.51
C GLU A 267 -1.59 -3.90 29.09
N GLY A 268 -2.48 -4.67 28.48
CA GLY A 268 -3.06 -4.34 27.16
C GLY A 268 -3.82 -3.01 27.17
N ARG A 269 -4.65 -2.80 28.20
CA ARG A 269 -5.41 -1.56 28.39
C ARG A 269 -4.49 -0.34 28.55
N MET A 270 -3.46 -0.47 29.38
CA MET A 270 -2.50 0.62 29.61
C MET A 270 -1.68 0.90 28.35
N ARG A 271 -1.27 -0.14 27.62
CA ARG A 271 -0.57 0.06 26.35
C ARG A 271 -1.43 0.80 25.33
N LYS A 272 -2.71 0.43 25.19
CA LYS A 272 -3.65 1.11 24.30
C LYS A 272 -3.80 2.57 24.67
N LYS A 273 -3.95 2.90 25.96
CA LYS A 273 -4.03 4.28 26.44
C LYS A 273 -2.79 5.09 26.04
N MET A 274 -1.59 4.55 26.27
CA MET A 274 -0.33 5.23 25.90
C MET A 274 -0.19 5.47 24.39
N VAL A 275 -0.73 4.56 23.57
CA VAL A 275 -0.72 4.72 22.12
C VAL A 275 -1.68 5.83 21.70
N ASP A 276 -2.90 5.85 22.25
CA ASP A 276 -3.91 6.87 21.90
C ASP A 276 -3.49 8.29 22.32
N GLU A 277 -2.75 8.45 23.41
CA GLU A 277 -2.21 9.75 23.85
C GLU A 277 -1.11 10.31 22.91
N ARG A 278 -0.60 9.52 21.96
CA ARG A 278 0.42 9.94 20.98
C ARG A 278 -0.15 10.32 19.61
N TRP A 279 -1.43 10.08 19.39
CA TRP A 279 -2.15 10.35 18.13
C TRP A 279 -2.99 11.60 18.25
#